data_8cba74db8e5474954b1d9a12116bf4ab
#
_entry.id   8cba74db8e5474954b1d9a12116bf4ab
#
_cell.length_a   1.000
_cell.length_b   1.000
_cell.length_c   1.000
_cell.angle_alpha   90.00
_cell.angle_beta   90.00
_cell.angle_gamma   90.00
#
_symmetry.space_group_name_H-M   'P 1'
#
loop_
_entity.id
_entity.type
_entity.pdbx_description
1 polymer ?
#
loop_
_entity_poly.entity_id
_entity_poly.type
_entity_poly.pdbx_seq_one_letter_code
_entity_poly.pdbx_strand_id
1 'polypeptide(L)'
;MKEYKARIADKILAEKLDAMGAVLIEGPKYCGKTTLASQQAKSILSMSDPDTMEQNIAMANTNIKLLLRGETPRLIDEWQIAPKFWDAVRNEVDKRDDDGQFILTGSAVPPSYDEIFHTGTGRFAWLKLRTMSLWESEDSTGEVSLAKLFATDRTDYFVEGINPIDLEHLAYLTCRGGWPKALDKKSKQAALQQAIEYFEAVTRFDVSRVDGVNRDSELARRIMRSYARNQGSQATAGTILADIANNESTEVCENTIYSYIKALKKIFVIEDSTAWNPNMRSKSAIRTSDTRYFTDPSIATAALGMGPDDLINDLSTFGLFFETLCVRDLRVYADALGGSVYHFRDKNGLECDAVVHLRNGKYGLIEVKLGGDKLIEEGARNLVTLESKIDTDKMKSPSFKMVLTGVGKYAYQRPQDGVYVVPVGCLRD
;
A
#
# COMPACT_ATOMS: atom_id res chain seq x y z
N MET A 1 -1.44 -27.13 -9.81
CA MET A 1 -1.64 -25.82 -9.16
C MET A 1 -0.39 -24.99 -9.45
N LYS A 2 -0.50 -23.67 -9.65
CA LYS A 2 0.68 -22.81 -9.74
C LYS A 2 1.33 -22.73 -8.37
N GLU A 3 2.65 -22.62 -8.34
CA GLU A 3 3.42 -22.49 -7.11
C GLU A 3 3.08 -21.17 -6.41
N TYR A 4 2.89 -21.21 -5.10
CA TYR A 4 2.64 -20.03 -4.29
C TYR A 4 3.91 -19.20 -4.17
N LYS A 5 3.83 -17.92 -4.48
CA LYS A 5 4.92 -16.98 -4.21
C LYS A 5 4.78 -16.45 -2.79
N ALA A 6 5.78 -16.74 -1.95
CA ALA A 6 5.79 -16.30 -0.56
C ALA A 6 5.70 -14.77 -0.46
N ARG A 7 4.94 -14.30 0.51
CA ARG A 7 4.74 -12.88 0.79
C ARG A 7 5.43 -12.51 2.11
N ILE A 8 5.92 -11.30 2.19
CA ILE A 8 6.37 -10.73 3.47
C ILE A 8 5.26 -10.83 4.52
N ALA A 9 4.03 -10.66 4.10
CA ALA A 9 2.84 -10.77 4.93
C ALA A 9 2.59 -12.16 5.53
N ASP A 10 3.18 -13.25 5.02
CA ASP A 10 3.02 -14.62 5.58
C ASP A 10 3.50 -14.68 7.03
N LYS A 11 4.69 -14.12 7.29
CA LYS A 11 5.25 -14.04 8.64
C LYS A 11 4.41 -13.16 9.56
N ILE A 12 3.98 -12.00 9.05
CA ILE A 12 3.15 -11.07 9.82
C ILE A 12 1.81 -11.71 10.19
N LEU A 13 1.21 -12.49 9.27
CA LEU A 13 -0.04 -13.21 9.53
C LEU A 13 0.16 -14.26 10.63
N ALA A 14 1.24 -15.05 10.58
CA ALA A 14 1.56 -16.04 11.60
C ALA A 14 1.72 -15.38 12.98
N GLU A 15 2.53 -14.31 13.09
CA GLU A 15 2.72 -13.57 14.33
C GLU A 15 1.41 -12.98 14.89
N LYS A 16 0.51 -12.53 14.02
CA LYS A 16 -0.79 -12.01 14.45
C LYS A 16 -1.76 -13.10 14.89
N LEU A 17 -1.71 -14.29 14.29
CA LEU A 17 -2.48 -15.44 14.71
C LEU A 17 -2.01 -15.98 16.07
N ASP A 18 -0.70 -15.94 16.34
CA ASP A 18 -0.14 -16.31 17.64
C ASP A 18 -0.52 -15.33 18.77
N ALA A 19 -0.90 -14.09 18.40
CA ALA A 19 -1.15 -13.03 19.38
C ALA A 19 -2.63 -12.73 19.60
N MET A 20 -3.54 -13.16 18.71
CA MET A 20 -4.94 -12.75 18.72
C MET A 20 -5.85 -13.87 18.19
N GLY A 21 -7.06 -13.94 18.74
CA GLY A 21 -8.03 -14.99 18.37
C GLY A 21 -8.51 -14.93 16.93
N ALA A 22 -8.47 -13.75 16.29
CA ALA A 22 -8.83 -13.60 14.88
C ALA A 22 -7.96 -12.55 14.17
N VAL A 23 -7.73 -12.73 12.87
CA VAL A 23 -7.03 -11.76 12.01
C VAL A 23 -7.91 -11.36 10.85
N LEU A 24 -8.13 -10.06 10.66
CA LEU A 24 -8.77 -9.50 9.48
C LEU A 24 -7.71 -9.09 8.45
N ILE A 25 -7.77 -9.67 7.26
CA ILE A 25 -6.92 -9.29 6.11
C ILE A 25 -7.71 -8.40 5.18
N GLU A 26 -7.29 -7.15 5.07
CA GLU A 26 -7.87 -6.13 4.20
C GLU A 26 -6.91 -5.78 3.06
N GLY A 27 -7.44 -5.26 1.96
CA GLY A 27 -6.64 -4.78 0.83
C GLY A 27 -7.40 -4.82 -0.49
N PRO A 28 -6.81 -4.29 -1.58
CA PRO A 28 -7.47 -4.21 -2.87
C PRO A 28 -7.86 -5.59 -3.40
N LYS A 29 -8.86 -5.64 -4.27
CA LYS A 29 -9.19 -6.87 -4.97
C LYS A 29 -7.98 -7.38 -5.76
N TYR A 30 -7.86 -8.69 -5.91
CA TYR A 30 -6.77 -9.37 -6.65
C TYR A 30 -5.34 -9.19 -6.09
N CYS A 31 -5.14 -8.58 -4.91
CA CYS A 31 -3.81 -8.51 -4.27
C CYS A 31 -3.35 -9.84 -3.63
N GLY A 32 -4.22 -10.86 -3.54
CA GLY A 32 -3.88 -12.20 -3.08
C GLY A 32 -4.32 -12.55 -1.66
N LYS A 33 -5.29 -11.83 -1.05
CA LYS A 33 -5.77 -12.05 0.33
C LYS A 33 -6.18 -13.50 0.62
N THR A 34 -7.09 -14.03 -0.19
CA THR A 34 -7.58 -15.42 -0.03
C THR A 34 -6.45 -16.43 -0.18
N THR A 35 -5.53 -16.19 -1.14
CA THR A 35 -4.38 -17.08 -1.37
C THR A 35 -3.43 -17.07 -0.18
N LEU A 36 -3.07 -15.89 0.36
CA LEU A 36 -2.27 -15.74 1.57
C LEU A 36 -2.93 -16.44 2.77
N ALA A 37 -4.20 -16.14 3.03
CA ALA A 37 -4.96 -16.72 4.14
C ALA A 37 -5.01 -18.25 4.06
N SER A 38 -5.19 -18.80 2.85
CA SER A 38 -5.27 -20.25 2.62
C SER A 38 -3.99 -21.00 2.94
N GLN A 39 -2.81 -20.31 2.96
CA GLN A 39 -1.55 -20.96 3.36
C GLN A 39 -1.55 -21.34 4.85
N GLN A 40 -2.31 -20.65 5.66
CA GLN A 40 -2.34 -20.84 7.12
C GLN A 40 -3.66 -21.47 7.61
N ALA A 41 -4.71 -21.42 6.80
CA ALA A 41 -6.03 -21.92 7.15
C ALA A 41 -6.08 -23.46 7.06
N LYS A 42 -6.66 -24.10 8.10
CA LYS A 42 -6.95 -25.54 8.09
C LYS A 42 -8.33 -25.87 7.56
N SER A 43 -9.24 -24.90 7.59
CA SER A 43 -10.56 -25.02 6.96
C SER A 43 -11.00 -23.70 6.34
N ILE A 44 -11.80 -23.75 5.29
CA ILE A 44 -12.21 -22.58 4.51
C ILE A 44 -13.74 -22.56 4.38
N LEU A 45 -14.31 -21.39 4.62
CA LEU A 45 -15.70 -21.03 4.26
C LEU A 45 -15.64 -19.89 3.25
N SER A 46 -16.05 -20.13 2.00
CA SER A 46 -16.20 -19.09 0.99
C SER A 46 -17.64 -18.57 1.01
N MET A 47 -17.80 -17.28 1.30
CA MET A 47 -19.11 -16.63 1.27
C MET A 47 -19.54 -16.20 -0.13
N SER A 48 -18.59 -16.15 -1.07
CA SER A 48 -18.82 -15.75 -2.47
C SER A 48 -18.96 -16.93 -3.45
N ASP A 49 -18.94 -18.16 -2.98
CA ASP A 49 -19.10 -19.36 -3.81
C ASP A 49 -20.54 -19.43 -4.34
N PRO A 50 -20.77 -19.33 -5.66
CA PRO A 50 -22.09 -19.30 -6.25
C PRO A 50 -22.99 -20.49 -5.88
N ASP A 51 -22.39 -21.67 -5.67
CA ASP A 51 -23.16 -22.89 -5.37
C ASP A 51 -23.69 -22.91 -3.94
N THR A 52 -23.05 -22.20 -3.01
CA THR A 52 -23.38 -22.23 -1.58
C THR A 52 -23.74 -20.87 -1.00
N MET A 53 -23.55 -19.77 -1.73
CA MET A 53 -23.69 -18.40 -1.23
C MET A 53 -25.08 -18.14 -0.59
N GLU A 54 -26.17 -18.45 -1.28
CA GLU A 54 -27.52 -18.24 -0.77
C GLU A 54 -27.77 -19.05 0.50
N GLN A 55 -27.34 -20.31 0.52
CA GLN A 55 -27.46 -21.18 1.68
C GLN A 55 -26.63 -20.65 2.87
N ASN A 56 -25.41 -20.20 2.61
CA ASN A 56 -24.54 -19.62 3.63
C ASN A 56 -25.11 -18.33 4.21
N ILE A 57 -25.70 -17.44 3.38
CA ILE A 57 -26.39 -16.23 3.84
C ILE A 57 -27.61 -16.58 4.70
N ALA A 58 -28.44 -17.52 4.26
CA ALA A 58 -29.60 -17.98 5.03
C ALA A 58 -29.17 -18.58 6.39
N MET A 59 -28.11 -19.37 6.40
CA MET A 59 -27.55 -19.95 7.62
C MET A 59 -26.91 -18.91 8.53
N ALA A 60 -26.24 -17.90 7.99
CA ALA A 60 -25.71 -16.78 8.76
C ALA A 60 -26.83 -15.98 9.47
N ASN A 61 -28.00 -15.91 8.87
CA ASN A 61 -29.17 -15.24 9.44
C ASN A 61 -29.90 -16.07 10.50
N THR A 62 -29.86 -17.40 10.42
CA THR A 62 -30.59 -18.31 11.32
C THR A 62 -29.70 -18.91 12.41
N ASN A 63 -28.53 -19.42 12.06
CA ASN A 63 -27.59 -20.03 13.01
C ASN A 63 -26.15 -19.93 12.53
N ILE A 64 -25.57 -18.72 12.62
CA ILE A 64 -24.21 -18.43 12.16
C ILE A 64 -23.13 -19.29 12.83
N LYS A 65 -23.39 -19.82 14.05
CA LYS A 65 -22.44 -20.66 14.78
C LYS A 65 -22.12 -21.97 14.04
N LEU A 66 -23.02 -22.47 13.20
CA LEU A 66 -22.75 -23.65 12.39
C LEU A 66 -21.69 -23.37 11.33
N LEU A 67 -21.65 -22.16 10.79
CA LEU A 67 -20.64 -21.72 9.82
C LEU A 67 -19.25 -21.51 10.44
N LEU A 68 -19.18 -21.28 11.77
CA LEU A 68 -17.92 -21.14 12.49
C LEU A 68 -17.28 -22.48 12.88
N ARG A 69 -17.97 -23.61 12.65
CA ARG A 69 -17.42 -24.95 12.90
C ARG A 69 -16.43 -25.34 11.82
N GLY A 70 -15.32 -25.92 12.22
CA GLY A 70 -14.24 -26.40 11.36
C GLY A 70 -12.89 -26.37 12.09
N GLU A 71 -11.88 -26.94 11.46
CA GLU A 71 -10.52 -26.87 11.97
C GLU A 71 -9.99 -25.44 11.92
N THR A 72 -9.23 -25.05 12.93
CA THR A 72 -8.67 -23.71 13.10
C THR A 72 -7.17 -23.68 12.83
N PRO A 73 -6.65 -22.59 12.26
CA PRO A 73 -7.32 -21.36 11.81
C PRO A 73 -8.37 -21.61 10.73
N ARG A 74 -9.59 -21.06 10.93
CA ARG A 74 -10.67 -21.16 9.94
C ARG A 74 -10.74 -19.86 9.13
N LEU A 75 -10.57 -19.96 7.80
CA LEU A 75 -10.76 -18.84 6.88
C LEU A 75 -12.25 -18.63 6.60
N ILE A 76 -12.70 -17.39 6.78
CA ILE A 76 -14.00 -16.90 6.32
C ILE A 76 -13.71 -15.87 5.20
N ASP A 77 -13.83 -16.33 3.95
CA ASP A 77 -13.51 -15.52 2.78
C ASP A 77 -14.71 -14.68 2.35
N GLU A 78 -14.47 -13.38 2.07
CA GLU A 78 -15.48 -12.35 1.75
C GLU A 78 -16.54 -12.21 2.87
N TRP A 79 -16.08 -12.15 4.13
CA TRP A 79 -16.92 -12.11 5.34
C TRP A 79 -17.96 -10.97 5.33
N GLN A 80 -17.69 -9.85 4.65
CA GLN A 80 -18.56 -8.69 4.56
C GLN A 80 -19.88 -8.96 3.82
N ILE A 81 -20.02 -10.11 3.12
CA ILE A 81 -21.27 -10.56 2.53
C ILE A 81 -22.33 -10.82 3.63
N ALA A 82 -21.88 -11.23 4.83
CA ALA A 82 -22.73 -11.37 6.01
C ALA A 82 -22.04 -10.70 7.22
N PRO A 83 -22.24 -9.38 7.44
CA PRO A 83 -21.49 -8.61 8.47
C PRO A 83 -21.65 -9.15 9.89
N LYS A 84 -22.70 -9.91 10.17
CA LYS A 84 -22.92 -10.62 11.44
C LYS A 84 -21.78 -11.57 11.84
N PHE A 85 -20.92 -11.98 10.88
CA PHE A 85 -19.70 -12.76 11.18
C PHE A 85 -18.79 -12.04 12.16
N TRP A 86 -18.74 -10.72 12.12
CA TRP A 86 -17.89 -9.96 13.01
C TRP A 86 -18.18 -10.24 14.48
N ASP A 87 -19.44 -10.03 14.89
CA ASP A 87 -19.86 -10.28 16.28
C ASP A 87 -19.86 -11.76 16.64
N ALA A 88 -20.18 -12.63 15.68
CA ALA A 88 -20.16 -14.07 15.89
C ALA A 88 -18.75 -14.61 16.14
N VAL A 89 -17.78 -14.20 15.33
CA VAL A 89 -16.36 -14.56 15.51
C VAL A 89 -15.82 -14.01 16.82
N ARG A 90 -16.08 -12.72 17.15
CA ARG A 90 -15.69 -12.14 18.43
C ARG A 90 -16.21 -12.96 19.62
N ASN A 91 -17.51 -13.32 19.60
CA ASN A 91 -18.13 -14.11 20.67
C ASN A 91 -17.56 -15.53 20.74
N GLU A 92 -17.20 -16.13 19.60
CA GLU A 92 -16.63 -17.45 19.55
C GLU A 92 -15.18 -17.48 20.06
N VAL A 93 -14.37 -16.44 19.73
CA VAL A 93 -13.03 -16.24 20.30
C VAL A 93 -13.09 -16.11 21.83
N ASP A 94 -14.03 -15.28 22.36
CA ASP A 94 -14.22 -15.14 23.81
C ASP A 94 -14.58 -16.46 24.52
N LYS A 95 -15.28 -17.37 23.82
CA LYS A 95 -15.69 -18.67 24.40
C LYS A 95 -14.61 -19.73 24.34
N ARG A 96 -13.81 -19.73 23.29
CA ARG A 96 -12.73 -20.72 23.13
C ARG A 96 -11.52 -20.37 23.97
N ASP A 97 -11.35 -19.07 24.28
CA ASP A 97 -10.24 -18.53 25.06
C ASP A 97 -8.87 -19.00 24.54
N ASP A 98 -8.73 -18.94 23.17
CA ASP A 98 -7.54 -19.40 22.45
C ASP A 98 -7.25 -18.48 21.27
N ASP A 99 -5.98 -18.36 20.88
CA ASP A 99 -5.53 -17.55 19.76
C ASP A 99 -5.57 -18.33 18.43
N GLY A 100 -5.40 -17.62 17.31
CA GLY A 100 -5.31 -18.23 15.98
C GLY A 100 -6.57 -18.96 15.49
N GLN A 101 -7.75 -18.55 15.95
CA GLN A 101 -8.99 -19.29 15.67
C GLN A 101 -9.55 -18.98 14.28
N PHE A 102 -9.49 -17.70 13.84
CA PHE A 102 -10.13 -17.27 12.61
C PHE A 102 -9.25 -16.34 11.78
N ILE A 103 -9.39 -16.47 10.45
CA ILE A 103 -8.90 -15.51 9.47
C ILE A 103 -10.11 -15.01 8.69
N LEU A 104 -10.31 -13.70 8.61
CA LEU A 104 -11.33 -13.07 7.80
C LEU A 104 -10.65 -12.34 6.64
N THR A 105 -11.17 -12.50 5.43
CA THR A 105 -10.70 -11.72 4.27
C THR A 105 -11.83 -10.89 3.70
N GLY A 106 -11.51 -9.64 3.35
CA GLY A 106 -12.47 -8.73 2.73
C GLY A 106 -11.80 -7.75 1.78
N SER A 107 -12.45 -7.48 0.66
CA SER A 107 -11.98 -6.55 -0.37
C SER A 107 -12.61 -5.16 -0.26
N ALA A 108 -13.48 -4.95 0.71
CA ALA A 108 -14.10 -3.69 1.04
C ALA A 108 -14.42 -3.62 2.54
N VAL A 109 -14.50 -2.41 3.06
CA VAL A 109 -15.09 -2.16 4.38
C VAL A 109 -16.59 -2.44 4.28
N PRO A 110 -17.23 -3.09 5.27
CA PRO A 110 -18.67 -3.37 5.22
C PRO A 110 -19.50 -2.15 4.85
N PRO A 111 -20.55 -2.30 4.02
CA PRO A 111 -21.38 -1.18 3.60
C PRO A 111 -22.07 -0.46 4.76
N SER A 112 -22.46 -1.21 5.79
CA SER A 112 -23.08 -0.70 7.01
C SER A 112 -22.38 -1.29 8.24
N TYR A 113 -22.01 -0.42 9.16
CA TYR A 113 -21.58 -0.80 10.51
C TYR A 113 -22.79 -1.01 11.45
N ASP A 114 -24.01 -0.76 11.00
CA ASP A 114 -25.23 -0.88 11.83
C ASP A 114 -25.51 -2.34 12.25
N GLU A 115 -24.95 -3.30 11.51
CA GLU A 115 -24.99 -4.73 11.86
C GLU A 115 -23.83 -5.21 12.73
N ILE A 116 -22.87 -4.30 13.05
CA ILE A 116 -21.71 -4.57 13.89
C ILE A 116 -21.91 -3.86 15.21
N PHE A 117 -22.24 -4.60 16.28
CA PHE A 117 -22.51 -4.04 17.59
C PHE A 117 -21.26 -3.78 18.44
N HIS A 118 -20.14 -4.41 18.09
CA HIS A 118 -18.90 -4.35 18.87
C HIS A 118 -17.67 -4.07 18.01
N THR A 119 -16.72 -3.32 18.52
CA THR A 119 -15.50 -2.90 17.81
C THR A 119 -14.51 -4.05 17.55
N GLY A 120 -14.64 -5.18 18.24
CA GLY A 120 -13.68 -6.29 18.17
C GLY A 120 -12.34 -6.04 18.87
N THR A 121 -12.18 -4.91 19.56
CA THR A 121 -10.96 -4.56 20.28
C THR A 121 -10.51 -5.68 21.21
N GLY A 122 -9.22 -6.05 21.13
CA GLY A 122 -8.61 -7.11 21.95
C GLY A 122 -8.87 -8.54 21.44
N ARG A 123 -9.64 -8.76 20.35
CA ARG A 123 -9.92 -10.06 19.76
C ARG A 123 -9.44 -10.17 18.32
N PHE A 124 -9.37 -9.05 17.62
CA PHE A 124 -8.95 -8.99 16.23
C PHE A 124 -7.62 -8.28 16.08
N ALA A 125 -6.75 -8.83 15.24
CA ALA A 125 -5.64 -8.12 14.62
C ALA A 125 -6.01 -7.73 13.19
N TRP A 126 -5.41 -6.64 12.70
CA TRP A 126 -5.58 -6.16 11.32
C TRP A 126 -4.30 -6.36 10.53
N LEU A 127 -4.42 -6.90 9.33
CA LEU A 127 -3.35 -7.04 8.35
C LEU A 127 -3.79 -6.39 7.04
N LYS A 128 -3.10 -5.33 6.64
CA LYS A 128 -3.31 -4.74 5.32
C LYS A 128 -2.39 -5.43 4.32
N LEU A 129 -2.97 -6.13 3.35
CA LEU A 129 -2.24 -6.75 2.25
C LEU A 129 -2.28 -5.82 1.03
N ARG A 130 -1.10 -5.40 0.57
CA ARG A 130 -0.94 -4.62 -0.67
C ARG A 130 -0.63 -5.51 -1.85
N THR A 131 -0.48 -4.94 -3.05
CA THR A 131 0.14 -5.61 -4.20
C THR A 131 1.58 -5.98 -3.86
N MET A 132 2.18 -6.89 -4.61
CA MET A 132 3.54 -7.39 -4.35
C MET A 132 4.58 -6.28 -4.56
N SER A 133 5.54 -6.20 -3.64
CA SER A 133 6.75 -5.40 -3.82
C SER A 133 7.64 -5.97 -4.91
N LEU A 134 8.66 -5.22 -5.35
CA LEU A 134 9.64 -5.73 -6.32
C LEU A 134 10.43 -6.92 -5.75
N TRP A 135 10.66 -6.98 -4.44
CA TRP A 135 11.26 -8.13 -3.80
C TRP A 135 10.34 -9.36 -3.82
N GLU A 136 9.07 -9.22 -3.47
CA GLU A 136 8.11 -10.32 -3.50
C GLU A 136 7.83 -10.84 -4.92
N SER A 137 7.94 -9.97 -5.92
CA SER A 137 7.79 -10.34 -7.34
C SER A 137 9.08 -10.85 -8.00
N GLU A 138 10.19 -10.94 -7.23
CA GLU A 138 11.51 -11.41 -7.69
C GLU A 138 12.17 -10.47 -8.73
N ASP A 139 11.74 -9.21 -8.80
CA ASP A 139 12.33 -8.19 -9.66
C ASP A 139 13.48 -7.44 -8.95
N SER A 140 13.54 -7.48 -7.59
CA SER A 140 14.66 -6.96 -6.80
C SER A 140 15.62 -8.06 -6.39
N THR A 141 16.94 -7.78 -6.37
CA THR A 141 17.97 -8.71 -5.85
C THR A 141 17.93 -8.84 -4.33
N GLY A 142 17.39 -7.84 -3.62
CA GLY A 142 17.31 -7.82 -2.16
C GLY A 142 18.66 -7.75 -1.44
N GLU A 143 19.71 -7.28 -2.10
CA GLU A 143 21.05 -7.19 -1.50
C GLU A 143 21.11 -6.11 -0.41
N VAL A 144 20.25 -5.07 -0.50
CA VAL A 144 20.11 -4.04 0.52
C VAL A 144 18.86 -4.30 1.36
N SER A 145 19.05 -4.60 2.64
CA SER A 145 17.96 -4.86 3.58
C SER A 145 17.63 -3.62 4.42
N LEU A 146 16.36 -3.22 4.40
CA LEU A 146 15.85 -2.14 5.24
C LEU A 146 15.99 -2.48 6.73
N ALA A 147 15.74 -3.74 7.11
CA ALA A 147 15.93 -4.24 8.48
C ALA A 147 17.38 -4.03 8.96
N LYS A 148 18.36 -4.34 8.11
CA LYS A 148 19.77 -4.14 8.42
C LYS A 148 20.12 -2.66 8.58
N LEU A 149 19.58 -1.77 7.76
CA LEU A 149 19.77 -0.32 7.90
C LEU A 149 19.23 0.20 9.24
N PHE A 150 18.20 -0.42 9.80
CA PHE A 150 17.68 -0.10 11.13
C PHE A 150 18.42 -0.79 12.28
N ALA A 151 19.00 -1.98 12.05
CA ALA A 151 19.61 -2.80 13.10
C ALA A 151 20.97 -2.27 13.53
N THR A 152 21.71 -1.60 12.65
CA THR A 152 23.16 -1.45 12.72
C THR A 152 23.59 -0.30 13.62
N ASP A 153 24.54 -0.58 14.50
CA ASP A 153 25.59 0.39 14.87
C ASP A 153 26.42 0.62 13.60
N ARG A 154 26.45 1.85 13.13
CA ARG A 154 26.81 2.32 11.77
C ARG A 154 28.16 1.82 11.18
N THR A 155 28.93 1.01 11.88
CA THR A 155 30.30 0.63 11.50
C THR A 155 30.41 -0.67 10.69
N ASP A 156 29.38 -1.54 10.72
CA ASP A 156 29.54 -2.93 10.24
C ASP A 156 28.65 -3.32 9.05
N TYR A 157 27.74 -2.46 8.58
CA TYR A 157 26.91 -2.77 7.42
C TYR A 157 27.38 -1.99 6.19
N PHE A 158 28.08 -2.69 5.33
CA PHE A 158 28.46 -2.17 4.02
C PHE A 158 27.31 -2.36 3.04
N VAL A 159 26.81 -1.25 2.48
CA VAL A 159 25.75 -1.28 1.49
C VAL A 159 26.36 -1.47 0.11
N GLU A 160 26.15 -2.64 -0.45
CA GLU A 160 26.52 -3.00 -1.82
C GLU A 160 25.34 -3.71 -2.50
N GLY A 161 25.19 -3.53 -3.80
CA GLY A 161 24.19 -4.23 -4.59
C GLY A 161 24.28 -3.84 -6.05
N ILE A 162 23.96 -4.79 -6.93
CA ILE A 162 23.93 -4.58 -8.37
C ILE A 162 22.47 -4.54 -8.82
N ASN A 163 22.09 -3.41 -9.39
CA ASN A 163 20.73 -3.22 -9.89
C ASN A 163 20.52 -3.95 -11.22
N PRO A 164 19.57 -4.89 -11.28
CA PRO A 164 19.23 -5.59 -12.54
C PRO A 164 18.24 -4.81 -13.42
N ILE A 165 17.69 -3.69 -12.92
CA ILE A 165 16.61 -2.95 -13.54
C ILE A 165 17.17 -1.74 -14.29
N ASP A 166 16.94 -1.69 -15.60
CA ASP A 166 17.14 -0.51 -16.44
C ASP A 166 15.86 0.35 -16.52
N LEU A 167 15.94 1.48 -17.21
CA LEU A 167 14.83 2.43 -17.31
C LEU A 167 13.59 1.82 -18.03
N GLU A 168 13.80 1.06 -19.08
CA GLU A 168 12.73 0.40 -19.86
C GLU A 168 12.04 -0.68 -19.03
N HIS A 169 12.83 -1.47 -18.33
CA HIS A 169 12.28 -2.48 -17.41
C HIS A 169 11.53 -1.82 -16.24
N LEU A 170 12.05 -0.74 -15.66
CA LEU A 170 11.36 0.00 -14.60
C LEU A 170 10.02 0.56 -15.09
N ALA A 171 9.97 1.14 -16.29
CA ALA A 171 8.74 1.62 -16.89
C ALA A 171 7.71 0.48 -17.06
N TYR A 172 8.17 -0.68 -17.53
CA TYR A 172 7.32 -1.87 -17.61
C TYR A 172 6.80 -2.30 -16.23
N LEU A 173 7.67 -2.39 -15.22
CA LEU A 173 7.28 -2.78 -13.84
C LEU A 173 6.27 -1.82 -13.24
N THR A 174 6.43 -0.52 -13.50
CA THR A 174 5.52 0.53 -13.04
C THR A 174 4.11 0.35 -13.65
N CYS A 175 4.03 0.04 -14.96
CA CYS A 175 2.78 -0.21 -15.66
C CYS A 175 2.17 -1.58 -15.35
N ARG A 176 2.99 -2.63 -15.13
CA ARG A 176 2.54 -3.98 -14.76
C ARG A 176 1.92 -3.98 -13.36
N GLY A 177 2.51 -3.23 -12.45
CA GLY A 177 2.18 -3.27 -11.02
C GLY A 177 2.61 -4.57 -10.33
N GLY A 178 2.25 -4.66 -9.05
CA GLY A 178 2.52 -5.82 -8.20
C GLY A 178 1.37 -6.83 -8.10
N TRP A 179 0.51 -6.92 -9.10
CA TRP A 179 -0.63 -7.85 -9.10
C TRP A 179 -0.15 -9.30 -9.25
N PRO A 180 -0.44 -10.23 -8.31
CA PRO A 180 0.05 -11.61 -8.41
C PRO A 180 -0.29 -12.30 -9.73
N LYS A 181 -1.50 -12.07 -10.26
CA LYS A 181 -1.90 -12.64 -11.55
C LYS A 181 -1.17 -12.06 -12.75
N ALA A 182 -0.61 -10.85 -12.67
CA ALA A 182 0.19 -10.28 -13.75
C ALA A 182 1.53 -11.00 -13.89
N LEU A 183 2.11 -11.45 -12.78
CA LEU A 183 3.38 -12.20 -12.77
C LEU A 183 3.27 -13.57 -13.46
N ASP A 184 2.08 -14.13 -13.46
CA ASP A 184 1.79 -15.44 -14.05
C ASP A 184 1.57 -15.42 -15.57
N LYS A 185 1.59 -14.26 -16.20
CA LYS A 185 1.25 -14.13 -17.62
C LYS A 185 2.41 -14.51 -18.53
N LYS A 186 2.08 -15.14 -19.66
CA LYS A 186 3.08 -15.62 -20.63
C LYS A 186 3.71 -14.48 -21.45
N SER A 187 3.06 -13.32 -21.56
CA SER A 187 3.58 -12.19 -22.31
C SER A 187 3.48 -10.90 -21.50
N LYS A 188 4.40 -9.96 -21.74
CA LYS A 188 4.40 -8.62 -21.14
C LYS A 188 3.08 -7.90 -21.41
N GLN A 189 2.54 -7.99 -22.61
CA GLN A 189 1.25 -7.39 -22.98
C GLN A 189 0.09 -7.91 -22.11
N ALA A 190 0.01 -9.23 -21.93
CA ALA A 190 -1.05 -9.83 -21.08
C ALA A 190 -0.88 -9.48 -19.60
N ALA A 191 0.35 -9.22 -19.15
CA ALA A 191 0.61 -8.75 -17.79
C ALA A 191 0.13 -7.30 -17.60
N LEU A 192 0.41 -6.40 -18.53
CA LEU A 192 -0.05 -5.01 -18.52
C LEU A 192 -1.58 -4.92 -18.54
N GLN A 193 -2.26 -5.80 -19.27
CA GLN A 193 -3.72 -5.82 -19.36
C GLN A 193 -4.39 -6.01 -17.99
N GLN A 194 -3.72 -6.63 -17.01
CA GLN A 194 -4.32 -6.84 -15.67
C GLN A 194 -4.63 -5.53 -14.94
N ALA A 195 -3.76 -4.53 -15.04
CA ALA A 195 -3.98 -3.22 -14.42
C ALA A 195 -5.08 -2.44 -15.14
N ILE A 196 -5.15 -2.54 -16.47
CA ILE A 196 -6.18 -1.90 -17.29
C ILE A 196 -7.56 -2.48 -16.93
N GLU A 197 -7.69 -3.82 -16.90
CA GLU A 197 -8.96 -4.47 -16.52
C GLU A 197 -9.35 -4.19 -15.06
N TYR A 198 -8.36 -4.08 -14.17
CA TYR A 198 -8.61 -3.67 -12.78
C TYR A 198 -9.21 -2.27 -12.72
N PHE A 199 -8.61 -1.30 -13.42
CA PHE A 199 -9.12 0.08 -13.50
C PHE A 199 -10.55 0.12 -14.08
N GLU A 200 -10.81 -0.62 -15.15
CA GLU A 200 -12.14 -0.72 -15.76
C GLU A 200 -13.18 -1.31 -14.76
N ALA A 201 -12.83 -2.37 -14.06
CA ALA A 201 -13.72 -2.97 -13.07
C ALA A 201 -14.01 -2.04 -11.89
N VAL A 202 -13.00 -1.33 -11.38
CA VAL A 202 -13.15 -0.35 -10.31
C VAL A 202 -14.12 0.77 -10.72
N THR A 203 -13.91 1.37 -11.88
CA THR A 203 -14.72 2.51 -12.34
C THR A 203 -16.15 2.11 -12.68
N ARG A 204 -16.35 0.94 -13.31
CA ARG A 204 -17.70 0.49 -13.75
C ARG A 204 -18.55 -0.11 -12.65
N PHE A 205 -17.93 -0.78 -11.69
CA PHE A 205 -18.69 -1.61 -10.74
C PHE A 205 -18.37 -1.31 -9.27
N ASP A 206 -17.07 -1.29 -8.89
CA ASP A 206 -16.71 -1.37 -7.49
C ASP A 206 -17.01 -0.08 -6.73
N VAL A 207 -16.77 1.09 -7.35
CA VAL A 207 -17.03 2.40 -6.74
C VAL A 207 -18.50 2.61 -6.37
N SER A 208 -19.43 2.06 -7.16
CA SER A 208 -20.89 2.18 -6.89
C SER A 208 -21.40 1.15 -5.87
N ARG A 209 -20.68 0.05 -5.64
CA ARG A 209 -21.14 -1.04 -4.77
C ARG A 209 -20.67 -0.93 -3.33
N VAL A 210 -19.71 -0.05 -3.06
CA VAL A 210 -18.99 -0.04 -1.77
C VAL A 210 -19.86 0.39 -0.58
N ASP A 211 -20.85 1.25 -0.79
CA ASP A 211 -21.69 1.80 0.29
C ASP A 211 -23.15 2.04 -0.14
N GLY A 212 -23.58 1.37 -1.21
CA GLY A 212 -24.95 1.49 -1.73
C GLY A 212 -25.26 2.83 -2.41
N VAL A 213 -24.29 3.74 -2.53
CA VAL A 213 -24.44 5.01 -3.25
C VAL A 213 -24.21 4.76 -4.73
N ASN A 214 -25.23 5.05 -5.54
CA ASN A 214 -25.08 4.98 -6.99
C ASN A 214 -24.13 6.10 -7.48
N ARG A 215 -22.98 5.73 -8.05
CA ARG A 215 -21.97 6.66 -8.57
C ARG A 215 -21.84 6.49 -10.07
N ASP A 216 -21.73 7.62 -10.77
CA ASP A 216 -21.50 7.64 -12.20
C ASP A 216 -20.09 7.15 -12.54
N SER A 217 -20.00 6.19 -13.48
CA SER A 217 -18.75 5.54 -13.87
C SER A 217 -17.80 6.47 -14.63
N GLU A 218 -18.35 7.39 -15.44
CA GLU A 218 -17.55 8.36 -16.20
C GLU A 218 -16.97 9.43 -15.26
N LEU A 219 -17.72 9.86 -14.27
CA LEU A 219 -17.20 10.76 -13.23
C LEU A 219 -16.13 10.04 -12.39
N ALA A 220 -16.32 8.76 -12.04
CA ALA A 220 -15.29 7.96 -11.37
C ALA A 220 -13.99 7.90 -12.18
N ARG A 221 -14.09 7.67 -13.48
CA ARG A 221 -12.97 7.66 -14.42
C ARG A 221 -12.26 8.99 -14.45
N ARG A 222 -12.98 10.11 -14.55
CA ARG A 222 -12.43 11.47 -14.55
C ARG A 222 -11.71 11.81 -13.25
N ILE A 223 -12.32 11.47 -12.12
CA ILE A 223 -11.71 11.65 -10.78
C ILE A 223 -10.42 10.84 -10.67
N MET A 224 -10.41 9.58 -11.06
CA MET A 224 -9.20 8.75 -11.02
C MET A 224 -8.11 9.25 -11.96
N ARG A 225 -8.45 9.79 -13.13
CA ARG A 225 -7.50 10.46 -14.04
C ARG A 225 -6.88 11.69 -13.42
N SER A 226 -7.70 12.57 -12.82
CA SER A 226 -7.22 13.75 -12.11
C SER A 226 -6.33 13.36 -10.92
N TYR A 227 -6.76 12.33 -10.18
CA TYR A 227 -5.99 11.80 -9.06
C TYR A 227 -4.62 11.24 -9.51
N ALA A 228 -4.57 10.57 -10.67
CA ALA A 228 -3.32 10.06 -11.27
C ALA A 228 -2.33 11.19 -11.59
N ARG A 229 -2.82 12.31 -12.15
CA ARG A 229 -1.98 13.50 -12.42
C ARG A 229 -1.45 14.19 -11.16
N ASN A 230 -2.09 13.96 -10.04
CA ASN A 230 -1.76 14.57 -8.74
C ASN A 230 -1.05 13.58 -7.77
N GLN A 231 -0.48 12.46 -8.28
CA GLN A 231 0.32 11.56 -7.45
C GLN A 231 1.53 12.29 -6.85
N GLY A 232 1.96 11.91 -5.65
CA GLY A 232 3.08 12.53 -4.94
C GLY A 232 2.80 13.99 -4.49
N SER A 233 1.57 14.50 -4.64
CA SER A 233 1.20 15.87 -4.27
C SER A 233 0.19 15.94 -3.12
N GLN A 234 0.05 17.11 -2.52
CA GLN A 234 -0.96 17.41 -1.49
C GLN A 234 -2.24 17.99 -2.10
N ALA A 235 -2.65 17.53 -3.29
CA ALA A 235 -3.84 18.02 -3.97
C ALA A 235 -5.11 17.86 -3.11
N THR A 236 -5.90 18.93 -3.03
CA THR A 236 -7.20 18.94 -2.34
C THR A 236 -8.30 18.39 -3.25
N ALA A 237 -9.49 18.11 -2.70
CA ALA A 237 -10.66 17.81 -3.53
C ALA A 237 -11.02 18.98 -4.45
N GLY A 238 -10.81 20.23 -4.00
CA GLY A 238 -10.98 21.43 -4.83
C GLY A 238 -9.99 21.47 -6.00
N THR A 239 -8.73 21.04 -5.80
CA THR A 239 -7.74 20.92 -6.89
C THR A 239 -8.18 19.90 -7.93
N ILE A 240 -8.66 18.72 -7.50
CA ILE A 240 -9.18 17.68 -8.38
C ILE A 240 -10.43 18.17 -9.13
N LEU A 241 -11.33 18.87 -8.45
CA LEU A 241 -12.51 19.46 -9.06
C LEU A 241 -12.14 20.47 -10.15
N ALA A 242 -11.19 21.39 -9.87
CA ALA A 242 -10.72 22.38 -10.83
C ALA A 242 -10.07 21.73 -12.07
N ASP A 243 -9.28 20.67 -11.88
CA ASP A 243 -8.68 19.92 -12.99
C ASP A 243 -9.73 19.24 -13.88
N ILE A 244 -10.81 18.68 -13.28
CA ILE A 244 -11.92 18.10 -14.04
C ILE A 244 -12.72 19.19 -14.77
N ALA A 245 -13.03 20.31 -14.11
CA ALA A 245 -13.83 21.38 -14.65
C ALA A 245 -13.14 22.14 -15.82
N ASN A 246 -11.80 22.24 -15.79
CA ASN A 246 -11.03 22.84 -16.89
C ASN A 246 -11.12 22.07 -18.20
N ASN A 247 -11.46 20.79 -18.14
CA ASN A 247 -11.52 19.92 -19.31
C ASN A 247 -12.94 19.67 -19.82
N GLU A 248 -13.97 19.89 -18.97
CA GLU A 248 -15.37 19.66 -19.31
C GLU A 248 -16.31 20.51 -18.44
N SER A 249 -17.42 21.01 -18.99
CA SER A 249 -18.48 21.67 -18.20
C SER A 249 -19.16 20.63 -17.30
N THR A 250 -19.02 20.73 -15.97
CA THR A 250 -19.65 19.82 -15.03
C THR A 250 -20.31 20.59 -13.88
N GLU A 251 -21.49 20.14 -13.46
CA GLU A 251 -22.18 20.63 -12.25
C GLU A 251 -21.73 19.89 -10.98
N VAL A 252 -20.50 19.35 -10.95
CA VAL A 252 -19.97 18.57 -9.82
C VAL A 252 -19.49 19.51 -8.74
N CYS A 253 -19.84 19.24 -7.49
CA CYS A 253 -19.34 19.97 -6.33
C CYS A 253 -18.20 19.23 -5.59
N GLU A 254 -17.47 19.93 -4.75
CA GLU A 254 -16.35 19.38 -3.99
C GLU A 254 -16.76 18.20 -3.08
N ASN A 255 -17.97 18.26 -2.48
CA ASN A 255 -18.50 17.16 -1.65
C ASN A 255 -18.67 15.87 -2.45
N THR A 256 -19.04 15.99 -3.74
CA THR A 256 -19.11 14.83 -4.63
C THR A 256 -17.73 14.22 -4.82
N ILE A 257 -16.68 15.02 -5.08
CA ILE A 257 -15.30 14.55 -5.19
C ILE A 257 -14.87 13.81 -3.90
N TYR A 258 -15.15 14.38 -2.73
CA TYR A 258 -14.88 13.72 -1.44
C TYR A 258 -15.58 12.37 -1.31
N SER A 259 -16.85 12.26 -1.74
CA SER A 259 -17.59 11.00 -1.71
C SER A 259 -16.92 9.90 -2.54
N TYR A 260 -16.42 10.24 -3.75
CA TYR A 260 -15.70 9.28 -4.60
C TYR A 260 -14.34 8.91 -4.01
N ILE A 261 -13.55 9.87 -3.54
CA ILE A 261 -12.26 9.61 -2.88
C ILE A 261 -12.47 8.69 -1.67
N LYS A 262 -13.49 8.95 -0.85
CA LYS A 262 -13.83 8.11 0.30
C LYS A 262 -14.20 6.68 -0.12
N ALA A 263 -14.97 6.52 -1.20
CA ALA A 263 -15.32 5.22 -1.76
C ALA A 263 -14.08 4.46 -2.24
N LEU A 264 -13.18 5.13 -3.00
CA LEU A 264 -11.92 4.55 -3.48
C LEU A 264 -10.98 4.14 -2.33
N LYS A 265 -10.96 4.89 -1.22
CA LYS A 265 -10.23 4.51 0.00
C LYS A 265 -10.85 3.27 0.66
N LYS A 266 -12.18 3.17 0.72
CA LYS A 266 -12.88 2.01 1.30
C LYS A 266 -12.65 0.70 0.55
N ILE A 267 -12.37 0.75 -0.76
CA ILE A 267 -12.02 -0.41 -1.57
C ILE A 267 -10.51 -0.55 -1.79
N PHE A 268 -9.71 0.18 -1.02
CA PHE A 268 -8.23 0.11 -1.02
C PHE A 268 -7.57 0.44 -2.35
N VAL A 269 -8.22 1.23 -3.22
CA VAL A 269 -7.63 1.72 -4.48
C VAL A 269 -6.70 2.89 -4.22
N ILE A 270 -7.04 3.72 -3.23
CA ILE A 270 -6.26 4.88 -2.77
C ILE A 270 -5.71 4.58 -1.37
N GLU A 271 -4.43 4.86 -1.19
CA GLU A 271 -3.76 4.84 0.10
C GLU A 271 -2.83 6.06 0.21
N ASP A 272 -3.39 7.17 0.70
CA ASP A 272 -2.64 8.40 0.91
C ASP A 272 -1.56 8.23 2.00
N SER A 273 -0.50 9.04 1.95
CA SER A 273 0.52 9.11 2.97
C SER A 273 0.25 10.26 3.92
N THR A 274 0.17 9.97 5.22
CA THR A 274 -0.02 10.98 6.25
C THR A 274 1.27 11.74 6.54
N ALA A 275 1.15 12.96 7.05
CA ALA A 275 2.31 13.77 7.37
C ALA A 275 3.04 13.26 8.62
N TRP A 276 4.37 13.16 8.54
CA TRP A 276 5.23 12.95 9.70
C TRP A 276 5.40 14.23 10.48
N ASN A 277 5.25 14.17 11.79
CA ASN A 277 5.35 15.31 12.69
C ASN A 277 6.47 15.12 13.73
N PRO A 278 7.75 15.33 13.36
CA PRO A 278 8.87 15.18 14.27
C PRO A 278 9.00 16.37 15.25
N ASN A 279 9.78 16.16 16.29
CA ASN A 279 10.26 17.27 17.11
C ASN A 279 11.31 18.08 16.33
N MET A 280 10.98 19.33 16.03
CA MET A 280 11.87 20.25 15.32
C MET A 280 12.60 21.20 16.28
N ARG A 281 13.86 21.54 15.98
CA ARG A 281 14.66 22.55 16.74
C ARG A 281 14.08 23.95 16.66
N SER A 282 13.43 24.26 15.53
CA SER A 282 12.74 25.53 15.32
C SER A 282 11.22 25.30 15.23
N LYS A 283 10.42 26.35 15.52
CA LYS A 283 8.97 26.32 15.37
C LYS A 283 8.54 26.37 13.88
N SER A 284 9.19 25.61 13.01
CA SER A 284 8.76 25.47 11.62
C SER A 284 7.42 24.77 11.60
N ALA A 285 6.42 25.40 10.97
CA ALA A 285 5.12 24.77 10.83
C ALA A 285 5.19 23.68 9.75
N ILE A 286 4.89 22.44 10.16
CA ILE A 286 4.79 21.28 9.27
C ILE A 286 3.43 21.32 8.57
N ARG A 287 3.40 20.98 7.29
CA ARG A 287 2.15 20.77 6.56
C ARG A 287 1.57 19.42 6.93
N THR A 288 0.29 19.40 7.29
CA THR A 288 -0.41 18.19 7.79
C THR A 288 -1.32 17.55 6.74
N SER A 289 -1.39 18.09 5.53
CA SER A 289 -2.20 17.51 4.44
C SER A 289 -1.57 16.22 3.95
N ASP A 290 -2.41 15.20 3.67
CA ASP A 290 -1.96 13.94 3.12
C ASP A 290 -1.40 14.11 1.71
N THR A 291 -0.35 13.35 1.38
CA THR A 291 0.14 13.19 0.01
C THR A 291 -0.63 12.06 -0.69
N ARG A 292 -1.04 12.31 -1.93
CA ARG A 292 -1.94 11.46 -2.71
C ARG A 292 -1.20 10.30 -3.36
N TYR A 293 -1.66 9.06 -3.10
CA TYR A 293 -1.14 7.87 -3.76
C TYR A 293 -2.25 6.87 -4.08
N PHE A 294 -2.16 6.24 -5.24
CA PHE A 294 -2.81 4.94 -5.43
C PHE A 294 -2.06 3.85 -4.65
N THR A 295 -2.74 2.77 -4.37
CA THR A 295 -2.12 1.60 -3.71
C THR A 295 -1.05 0.94 -4.58
N ASP A 296 -1.19 1.08 -5.91
CA ASP A 296 -0.25 0.54 -6.90
C ASP A 296 -0.10 1.53 -8.08
N PRO A 297 1.13 1.79 -8.57
CA PRO A 297 1.37 2.77 -9.64
C PRO A 297 0.68 2.42 -10.96
N SER A 298 0.45 1.12 -11.22
CA SER A 298 -0.22 0.67 -12.43
C SER A 298 -1.67 1.12 -12.56
N ILE A 299 -2.31 1.48 -11.45
CA ILE A 299 -3.65 2.09 -11.47
C ILE A 299 -3.58 3.49 -12.09
N ALA A 300 -2.53 4.26 -11.77
CA ALA A 300 -2.33 5.60 -12.32
C ALA A 300 -2.03 5.54 -13.82
N THR A 301 -1.14 4.64 -14.26
CA THR A 301 -0.83 4.47 -15.69
C THR A 301 -2.06 4.02 -16.48
N ALA A 302 -2.83 3.07 -15.96
CA ALA A 302 -4.10 2.63 -16.57
C ALA A 302 -5.13 3.77 -16.64
N ALA A 303 -5.27 4.58 -15.59
CA ALA A 303 -6.20 5.70 -15.55
C ALA A 303 -5.87 6.76 -16.60
N LEU A 304 -4.59 7.00 -16.90
CA LEU A 304 -4.15 7.95 -17.92
C LEU A 304 -4.04 7.34 -19.31
N GLY A 305 -4.19 6.01 -19.45
CA GLY A 305 -3.99 5.29 -20.71
C GLY A 305 -2.53 5.27 -21.16
N MET A 306 -1.59 5.34 -20.23
CA MET A 306 -0.14 5.35 -20.49
C MET A 306 0.44 3.94 -20.44
N GLY A 307 1.33 3.64 -21.38
CA GLY A 307 2.17 2.45 -21.41
C GLY A 307 3.62 2.73 -21.03
N PRO A 308 4.50 1.71 -21.04
CA PRO A 308 5.91 1.88 -20.70
C PRO A 308 6.63 2.90 -21.57
N ASP A 309 6.34 2.96 -22.88
CA ASP A 309 6.98 3.88 -23.81
C ASP A 309 6.57 5.35 -23.51
N ASP A 310 5.32 5.57 -23.09
CA ASP A 310 4.83 6.91 -22.70
C ASP A 310 5.59 7.42 -21.47
N LEU A 311 5.88 6.54 -20.48
CA LEU A 311 6.66 6.89 -19.30
C LEU A 311 8.09 7.27 -19.65
N ILE A 312 8.72 6.57 -20.59
CA ILE A 312 10.08 6.88 -21.06
C ILE A 312 10.12 8.22 -21.77
N ASN A 313 9.07 8.56 -22.51
CA ASN A 313 8.95 9.84 -23.23
C ASN A 313 8.61 11.03 -22.31
N ASP A 314 8.03 10.76 -21.12
CA ASP A 314 7.72 11.79 -20.10
C ASP A 314 8.30 11.38 -18.73
N LEU A 315 9.59 11.65 -18.56
CA LEU A 315 10.32 11.34 -17.32
C LEU A 315 9.79 12.11 -16.10
N SER A 316 9.11 13.23 -16.30
CA SER A 316 8.51 14.00 -15.22
C SER A 316 7.32 13.24 -14.61
N THR A 317 6.39 12.78 -15.45
CA THR A 317 5.26 11.94 -15.04
C THR A 317 5.76 10.58 -14.54
N PHE A 318 6.78 10.00 -15.18
CA PHE A 318 7.37 8.76 -14.72
C PHE A 318 7.91 8.88 -13.28
N GLY A 319 8.56 10.01 -12.95
CA GLY A 319 9.05 10.26 -11.60
C GLY A 319 7.95 10.16 -10.53
N LEU A 320 6.75 10.70 -10.78
CA LEU A 320 5.61 10.63 -9.87
C LEU A 320 5.12 9.19 -9.65
N PHE A 321 5.07 8.39 -10.73
CA PHE A 321 4.62 6.99 -10.64
C PHE A 321 5.69 6.08 -10.05
N PHE A 322 6.96 6.40 -10.29
CA PHE A 322 8.08 5.75 -9.63
C PHE A 322 8.06 6.01 -8.12
N GLU A 323 7.75 7.22 -7.69
CA GLU A 323 7.56 7.53 -6.27
C GLU A 323 6.43 6.69 -5.66
N THR A 324 5.30 6.56 -6.35
CA THR A 324 4.19 5.69 -5.93
C THR A 324 4.63 4.22 -5.80
N LEU A 325 5.45 3.71 -6.73
CA LEU A 325 6.05 2.37 -6.66
C LEU A 325 6.92 2.22 -5.41
N CYS A 326 7.81 3.17 -5.17
CA CYS A 326 8.70 3.16 -4.01
C CYS A 326 7.92 3.22 -2.68
N VAL A 327 6.92 4.09 -2.58
CA VAL A 327 6.08 4.21 -1.38
C VAL A 327 5.30 2.91 -1.12
N ARG A 328 4.78 2.24 -2.18
CA ARG A 328 4.16 0.91 -2.06
C ARG A 328 5.13 -0.10 -1.46
N ASP A 329 6.34 -0.23 -2.00
CA ASP A 329 7.34 -1.19 -1.55
C ASP A 329 7.81 -0.88 -0.11
N LEU A 330 8.10 0.38 0.16
CA LEU A 330 8.48 0.81 1.51
C LEU A 330 7.39 0.50 2.55
N ARG A 331 6.11 0.59 2.20
CA ARG A 331 5.00 0.21 3.09
C ARG A 331 4.98 -1.29 3.38
N VAL A 332 5.23 -2.12 2.35
CA VAL A 332 5.32 -3.57 2.52
C VAL A 332 6.50 -3.93 3.44
N TYR A 333 7.64 -3.30 3.23
CA TYR A 333 8.84 -3.54 4.05
C TYR A 333 8.71 -2.97 5.47
N ALA A 334 8.08 -1.79 5.62
CA ALA A 334 7.84 -1.20 6.93
C ALA A 334 6.89 -2.04 7.79
N ASP A 335 5.85 -2.64 7.18
CA ASP A 335 4.94 -3.54 7.89
C ASP A 335 5.68 -4.74 8.50
N ALA A 336 6.66 -5.32 7.78
CA ALA A 336 7.52 -6.40 8.30
C ALA A 336 8.33 -5.99 9.53
N LEU A 337 8.66 -4.71 9.62
CA LEU A 337 9.48 -4.15 10.70
C LEU A 337 8.64 -3.51 11.83
N GLY A 338 7.32 -3.68 11.77
CA GLY A 338 6.39 -3.06 12.72
C GLY A 338 6.39 -1.53 12.64
N GLY A 339 6.62 -0.97 11.46
CA GLY A 339 6.67 0.46 11.19
C GLY A 339 5.53 0.97 10.31
N SER A 340 5.62 2.24 9.97
CA SER A 340 4.72 2.92 9.03
C SER A 340 5.51 3.90 8.16
N VAL A 341 4.95 4.23 6.99
CA VAL A 341 5.54 5.18 6.05
C VAL A 341 4.74 6.47 6.08
N TYR A 342 5.43 7.57 6.24
CA TYR A 342 4.91 8.93 6.26
C TYR A 342 5.60 9.76 5.19
N HIS A 343 5.09 10.96 4.88
CA HIS A 343 5.83 12.00 4.17
C HIS A 343 6.13 13.17 5.11
N PHE A 344 7.10 14.01 4.74
CA PHE A 344 7.38 15.25 5.46
C PHE A 344 7.39 16.43 4.50
N ARG A 345 6.74 17.53 4.88
CA ARG A 345 6.84 18.81 4.19
C ARG A 345 6.67 19.98 5.16
N ASP A 346 7.60 20.94 5.14
CA ASP A 346 7.48 22.16 5.91
C ASP A 346 6.89 23.32 5.06
N LYS A 347 6.58 24.43 5.70
CA LYS A 347 6.06 25.62 5.01
C LYS A 347 7.10 26.29 4.11
N ASN A 348 8.40 26.02 4.29
CA ASN A 348 9.49 26.59 3.54
C ASN A 348 9.85 25.78 2.29
N GLY A 349 9.11 24.69 2.02
CA GLY A 349 9.31 23.84 0.86
C GLY A 349 10.35 22.75 1.05
N LEU A 350 10.88 22.54 2.27
CA LEU A 350 11.70 21.37 2.56
C LEU A 350 10.79 20.15 2.65
N GLU A 351 11.10 19.10 1.92
CA GLU A 351 10.32 17.88 1.85
C GLU A 351 11.20 16.63 1.99
N CYS A 352 10.55 15.53 2.33
CA CYS A 352 11.09 14.19 2.33
C CYS A 352 9.97 13.26 1.87
N ASP A 353 10.20 12.55 0.77
CA ASP A 353 9.17 11.79 0.06
C ASP A 353 8.65 10.63 0.93
N ALA A 354 9.53 9.98 1.68
CA ALA A 354 9.15 8.92 2.61
C ALA A 354 9.95 8.94 3.91
N VAL A 355 9.25 8.82 5.03
CA VAL A 355 9.83 8.57 6.35
C VAL A 355 9.32 7.23 6.85
N VAL A 356 10.21 6.25 6.93
CA VAL A 356 9.89 4.95 7.55
C VAL A 356 10.11 5.08 9.05
N HIS A 357 9.05 5.01 9.85
CA HIS A 357 9.10 5.17 11.30
C HIS A 357 8.63 3.89 12.00
N LEU A 358 9.51 3.29 12.79
CA LEU A 358 9.26 2.06 13.53
C LEU A 358 8.66 2.37 14.91
N ARG A 359 7.88 1.42 15.47
CA ARG A 359 7.28 1.55 16.81
C ARG A 359 8.28 1.71 17.95
N ASN A 360 9.56 1.31 17.75
CA ASN A 360 10.64 1.46 18.73
C ASN A 360 11.29 2.87 18.70
N GLY A 361 10.73 3.79 17.91
CA GLY A 361 11.18 5.17 17.77
C GLY A 361 12.38 5.35 16.82
N LYS A 362 12.88 4.30 16.16
CA LYS A 362 13.84 4.42 15.06
C LYS A 362 13.11 4.89 13.79
N TYR A 363 13.78 5.70 12.98
CA TYR A 363 13.24 6.13 11.69
C TYR A 363 14.35 6.33 10.66
N GLY A 364 13.99 6.20 9.39
CA GLY A 364 14.83 6.45 8.22
C GLY A 364 14.21 7.53 7.34
N LEU A 365 15.05 8.41 6.79
CA LEU A 365 14.66 9.48 5.87
C LEU A 365 14.98 9.07 4.44
N ILE A 366 14.03 9.18 3.53
CA ILE A 366 14.15 8.68 2.16
C ILE A 366 13.62 9.72 1.17
N GLU A 367 14.46 10.09 0.21
CA GLU A 367 14.10 10.82 -1.01
C GLU A 367 14.04 9.85 -2.18
N VAL A 368 13.07 10.01 -3.06
CA VAL A 368 12.86 9.18 -4.24
C VAL A 368 13.20 9.99 -5.48
N LYS A 369 14.15 9.50 -6.26
CA LYS A 369 14.60 10.17 -7.50
C LYS A 369 14.72 9.12 -8.61
N LEU A 370 14.21 9.42 -9.79
CA LEU A 370 14.28 8.48 -10.91
C LEU A 370 15.73 8.12 -11.24
N GLY A 371 16.67 9.06 -11.05
CA GLY A 371 18.11 8.85 -11.20
C GLY A 371 18.83 10.08 -11.75
N GLY A 372 20.14 9.95 -11.92
CA GLY A 372 21.03 11.01 -12.38
C GLY A 372 21.67 11.79 -11.23
N ASP A 373 22.97 12.12 -11.40
CA ASP A 373 23.82 12.70 -10.34
C ASP A 373 23.22 13.97 -9.73
N LYS A 374 22.62 14.84 -10.56
CA LYS A 374 22.03 16.09 -10.11
C LYS A 374 20.86 15.87 -9.14
N LEU A 375 19.97 14.93 -9.47
CA LEU A 375 18.80 14.61 -8.63
C LEU A 375 19.21 13.88 -7.35
N ILE A 376 20.22 13.01 -7.43
CA ILE A 376 20.79 12.33 -6.25
C ILE A 376 21.41 13.36 -5.31
N GLU A 377 22.16 14.34 -5.84
CA GLU A 377 22.77 15.41 -5.05
C GLU A 377 21.73 16.29 -4.37
N GLU A 378 20.66 16.63 -5.09
CA GLU A 378 19.53 17.40 -4.55
C GLU A 378 18.81 16.63 -3.42
N GLY A 379 18.48 15.37 -3.63
CA GLY A 379 17.85 14.52 -2.61
C GLY A 379 18.72 14.35 -1.37
N ALA A 380 20.01 14.09 -1.54
CA ALA A 380 20.94 13.96 -0.43
C ALA A 380 21.03 15.27 0.40
N ARG A 381 21.05 16.43 -0.25
CA ARG A 381 21.08 17.74 0.40
C ARG A 381 19.78 17.99 1.21
N ASN A 382 18.62 17.63 0.67
CA ASN A 382 17.35 17.75 1.38
C ASN A 382 17.35 16.91 2.66
N LEU A 383 17.81 15.65 2.58
CA LEU A 383 17.88 14.74 3.72
C LEU A 383 18.84 15.25 4.81
N VAL A 384 20.02 15.75 4.44
CA VAL A 384 20.98 16.35 5.39
C VAL A 384 20.40 17.62 6.02
N THR A 385 19.71 18.44 5.23
CA THR A 385 19.05 19.66 5.72
C THR A 385 17.94 19.31 6.72
N LEU A 386 17.12 18.30 6.42
CA LEU A 386 16.07 17.86 7.32
C LEU A 386 16.65 17.32 8.63
N GLU A 387 17.67 16.44 8.57
CA GLU A 387 18.35 15.91 9.75
C GLU A 387 18.86 17.06 10.66
N SER A 388 19.45 18.10 10.10
CA SER A 388 19.98 19.25 10.87
C SER A 388 18.89 20.03 11.62
N LYS A 389 17.65 19.97 11.16
CA LYS A 389 16.48 20.64 11.78
C LYS A 389 15.79 19.83 12.87
N ILE A 390 16.04 18.53 12.93
CA ILE A 390 15.43 17.64 13.92
C ILE A 390 16.04 17.91 15.30
N ASP A 391 15.20 17.99 16.33
CA ASP A 391 15.59 18.18 17.72
C ASP A 391 16.01 16.83 18.33
N THR A 392 17.31 16.56 18.24
CA THR A 392 17.90 15.30 18.71
C THR A 392 17.98 15.18 20.24
N ASP A 393 17.69 16.26 20.97
CA ASP A 393 17.55 16.22 22.42
C ASP A 393 16.19 15.61 22.86
N LYS A 394 15.20 15.64 21.93
CA LYS A 394 13.84 15.13 22.18
C LYS A 394 13.51 13.85 21.43
N MET A 395 14.25 13.52 20.39
CA MET A 395 14.05 12.29 19.63
C MET A 395 15.39 11.78 19.08
N LYS A 396 15.44 10.48 18.72
CA LYS A 396 16.66 9.90 18.15
C LYS A 396 17.04 10.57 16.83
N SER A 397 18.33 10.55 16.50
CA SER A 397 18.78 10.84 15.13
C SER A 397 18.22 9.79 14.16
N PRO A 398 18.05 10.10 12.86
CA PRO A 398 17.65 9.11 11.88
C PRO A 398 18.66 7.94 11.86
N SER A 399 18.15 6.72 11.77
CA SER A 399 18.99 5.52 11.64
C SER A 399 19.79 5.54 10.34
N PHE A 400 19.18 6.06 9.28
CA PHE A 400 19.82 6.25 7.98
C PHE A 400 19.14 7.38 7.19
N LYS A 401 19.85 7.85 6.17
CA LYS A 401 19.35 8.73 5.11
C LYS A 401 19.59 8.03 3.79
N MET A 402 18.61 7.96 2.90
CA MET A 402 18.70 7.23 1.66
C MET A 402 18.06 7.99 0.50
N VAL A 403 18.76 8.09 -0.62
CA VAL A 403 18.16 8.42 -1.91
C VAL A 403 17.85 7.10 -2.60
N LEU A 404 16.55 6.79 -2.74
CA LEU A 404 16.07 5.61 -3.43
C LEU A 404 15.93 5.94 -4.91
N THR A 405 16.65 5.21 -5.78
CA THR A 405 16.74 5.54 -7.20
C THR A 405 16.06 4.49 -8.08
N GLY A 406 15.48 4.94 -9.21
CA GLY A 406 14.92 4.06 -10.23
C GLY A 406 16.00 3.42 -11.08
N VAL A 407 16.98 4.22 -11.47
CA VAL A 407 18.11 3.81 -12.29
C VAL A 407 19.44 4.07 -11.58
N GLY A 408 20.47 3.38 -11.99
CA GLY A 408 21.78 3.38 -11.36
C GLY A 408 22.27 1.94 -11.26
N LYS A 409 23.58 1.71 -11.41
CA LYS A 409 24.14 0.34 -11.47
C LYS A 409 24.38 -0.27 -10.11
N TYR A 410 24.65 0.57 -9.11
CA TYR A 410 25.16 0.12 -7.81
C TYR A 410 24.46 0.81 -6.65
N ALA A 411 24.27 0.06 -5.56
CA ALA A 411 24.00 0.63 -4.25
C ALA A 411 25.34 1.02 -3.58
N TYR A 412 25.39 2.19 -2.95
CA TYR A 412 26.61 2.69 -2.27
C TYR A 412 26.27 3.73 -1.19
N GLN A 413 27.22 3.97 -0.31
CA GLN A 413 27.18 5.08 0.64
C GLN A 413 28.04 6.25 0.15
N ARG A 414 27.49 7.44 0.16
CA ARG A 414 28.20 8.67 -0.18
C ARG A 414 29.21 9.01 0.92
N PRO A 415 30.52 9.19 0.60
CA PRO A 415 31.53 9.46 1.63
C PRO A 415 31.41 10.86 2.26
N GLN A 416 30.86 11.85 1.54
CA GLN A 416 30.81 13.25 1.99
C GLN A 416 29.71 13.54 3.04
N ASP A 417 28.61 12.77 3.07
CA ASP A 417 27.44 13.06 3.91
C ASP A 417 26.80 11.80 4.53
N GLY A 418 27.33 10.62 4.21
CA GLY A 418 26.86 9.34 4.72
C GLY A 418 25.48 8.93 4.22
N VAL A 419 24.94 9.61 3.20
CA VAL A 419 23.66 9.25 2.57
C VAL A 419 23.85 8.00 1.72
N TYR A 420 22.97 7.03 1.87
CA TYR A 420 22.94 5.86 1.01
C TYR A 420 22.26 6.20 -0.32
N VAL A 421 22.79 5.71 -1.42
CA VAL A 421 22.16 5.73 -2.74
C VAL A 421 21.84 4.29 -3.10
N VAL A 422 20.55 3.97 -3.20
CA VAL A 422 20.09 2.59 -3.37
C VAL A 422 19.11 2.52 -4.54
N PRO A 423 19.46 1.79 -5.61
CA PRO A 423 18.48 1.48 -6.63
C PRO A 423 17.35 0.59 -6.08
N VAL A 424 16.10 0.85 -6.50
CA VAL A 424 14.93 0.10 -6.00
C VAL A 424 15.04 -1.41 -6.29
N GLY A 425 15.73 -1.79 -7.37
CA GLY A 425 16.00 -3.18 -7.73
C GLY A 425 17.00 -3.89 -6.83
N CYS A 426 17.55 -3.21 -5.80
CA CYS A 426 18.42 -3.83 -4.79
C CYS A 426 17.75 -3.95 -3.42
N LEU A 427 16.56 -3.34 -3.22
CA LEU A 427 15.96 -3.17 -1.89
C LEU A 427 15.05 -4.34 -1.50
N ARG A 428 15.09 -4.71 -0.20
CA ARG A 428 14.09 -5.57 0.47
C ARG A 428 13.81 -5.11 1.91
N ASP A 429 12.93 -5.80 2.61
CA ASP A 429 12.65 -5.67 4.05
C ASP A 429 13.85 -5.90 4.97
#